data_e83b66d4fe66293aa24d3f4ccba549ee
#
_entry.id   e83b66d4fe66293aa24d3f4ccba549ee
#
_cell.length_a   1.000
_cell.length_b   1.000
_cell.length_c   1.000
_cell.angle_alpha   90.00
_cell.angle_beta   90.00
_cell.angle_gamma   90.00
#
_symmetry.space_group_name_H-M   'P 1'
#
loop_
_entity.id
_entity.type
_entity.pdbx_description
1 polymer ?
#
loop_
_entity_poly.entity_id
_entity_poly.type
_entity_poly.pdbx_seq_one_letter_code
_entity_poly.pdbx_strand_id
1 'polypeptide(L)'
;GQSQVSRKDGAVDTVITNSLIVDVNGIYKADIGLKDGLINEIGKAGNPDTQPNVNIIIGPGTEIIAGEGKIITAGGFDSHIHFICPQQIDDALHSGITTMLGGGTGPAHGTLATTVTPGPWHIERMIQSADAFSMNLAFAGKGNSSLPNALEEQVIAGASSLKLHEDWGTTPAAIDNCLNVADDHDIQVMIHTDTLNESGFVES
;
A
#
# COMPACT_ATOMS: atom_id res chain seq x y z
N GLY A 1 7.14 21.71 -24.95
CA GLY A 1 8.02 22.69 -24.34
C GLY A 1 7.50 23.17 -22.99
N GLN A 2 8.32 23.94 -22.30
CA GLN A 2 8.03 24.52 -20.99
C GLN A 2 7.21 25.81 -21.15
N SER A 3 6.21 26.02 -20.28
CA SER A 3 5.48 27.29 -20.13
C SER A 3 6.10 28.16 -19.03
N GLN A 4 5.53 29.37 -18.85
CA GLN A 4 5.85 30.23 -17.71
C GLN A 4 4.87 30.07 -16.54
N VAL A 5 3.97 29.11 -16.61
CA VAL A 5 2.96 28.84 -15.58
C VAL A 5 3.63 28.36 -14.30
N SER A 6 3.33 29.02 -13.19
CA SER A 6 3.85 28.60 -11.89
C SER A 6 3.11 27.37 -11.36
N ARG A 7 3.71 26.70 -10.37
CA ARG A 7 3.06 25.60 -9.63
C ARG A 7 1.70 26.01 -9.06
N LYS A 8 1.64 27.24 -8.53
CA LYS A 8 0.40 27.79 -7.95
C LYS A 8 -0.70 27.97 -9.01
N ASP A 9 -0.30 28.27 -10.24
CA ASP A 9 -1.22 28.56 -11.34
C ASP A 9 -1.53 27.33 -12.21
N GLY A 10 -1.08 26.14 -11.80
CA GLY A 10 -1.50 24.88 -12.41
C GLY A 10 -0.38 24.01 -12.98
N ALA A 11 0.88 24.45 -12.97
CA ALA A 11 1.98 23.56 -13.37
C ALA A 11 2.13 22.38 -12.39
N VAL A 12 2.47 21.22 -12.92
CA VAL A 12 2.74 20.00 -12.13
C VAL A 12 4.14 20.04 -11.51
N ASP A 13 4.33 19.25 -10.44
CA ASP A 13 5.61 19.14 -9.75
C ASP A 13 6.59 18.28 -10.57
N THR A 14 6.09 17.14 -11.05
CA THR A 14 6.86 16.18 -11.85
C THR A 14 6.01 15.71 -13.02
N VAL A 15 6.63 15.46 -14.16
CA VAL A 15 5.98 14.83 -15.31
C VAL A 15 6.82 13.66 -15.81
N ILE A 16 6.18 12.53 -16.05
CA ILE A 16 6.77 11.39 -16.75
C ILE A 16 6.29 11.44 -18.20
N THR A 17 7.21 11.59 -19.15
CA THR A 17 6.86 11.83 -20.56
C THR A 17 6.96 10.58 -21.42
N ASN A 18 6.10 10.47 -22.44
CA ASN A 18 6.12 9.45 -23.50
C ASN A 18 6.14 8.00 -22.98
N SER A 19 5.44 7.71 -21.91
CA SER A 19 5.38 6.37 -21.33
C SER A 19 4.40 5.48 -22.09
N LEU A 20 4.72 4.19 -22.18
CA LEU A 20 3.74 3.16 -22.53
C LEU A 20 3.03 2.75 -21.23
N ILE A 21 1.78 3.13 -21.10
CA ILE A 21 0.97 2.83 -19.90
C ILE A 21 0.18 1.55 -20.16
N VAL A 22 0.19 0.66 -19.17
CA VAL A 22 -0.62 -0.57 -19.15
C VAL A 22 -1.47 -0.54 -17.88
N ASP A 23 -2.76 -0.37 -18.04
CA ASP A 23 -3.72 -0.32 -16.94
C ASP A 23 -5.05 -1.01 -17.28
N VAL A 24 -6.06 -0.84 -16.43
CA VAL A 24 -7.40 -1.41 -16.64
C VAL A 24 -8.08 -0.92 -17.93
N ASN A 25 -7.71 0.26 -18.44
CA ASN A 25 -8.26 0.82 -19.66
C ASN A 25 -7.56 0.30 -20.94
N GLY A 26 -6.43 -0.39 -20.80
CA GLY A 26 -5.70 -0.96 -21.90
C GLY A 26 -4.23 -0.56 -21.97
N ILE A 27 -3.70 -0.51 -23.20
CA ILE A 27 -2.30 -0.17 -23.49
C ILE A 27 -2.30 1.07 -24.36
N TYR A 28 -1.68 2.14 -23.88
CA TYR A 28 -1.63 3.41 -24.60
C TYR A 28 -0.41 4.24 -24.24
N LYS A 29 -0.07 5.21 -25.07
CA LYS A 29 0.99 6.19 -24.80
C LYS A 29 0.40 7.47 -24.25
N ALA A 30 0.95 7.94 -23.12
CA ALA A 30 0.60 9.22 -22.54
C ALA A 30 1.73 9.74 -21.65
N ASP A 31 1.59 10.99 -21.22
CA ASP A 31 2.38 11.58 -20.15
C ASP A 31 1.60 11.47 -18.84
N ILE A 32 2.32 11.46 -17.71
CA ILE A 32 1.73 11.42 -16.36
C ILE A 32 2.21 12.64 -15.59
N GLY A 33 1.29 13.48 -15.17
CA GLY A 33 1.56 14.62 -14.28
C GLY A 33 1.37 14.26 -12.82
N LEU A 34 2.36 14.58 -11.99
CA LEU A 34 2.32 14.39 -10.55
C LEU A 34 2.29 15.75 -9.85
N LYS A 35 1.42 15.89 -8.87
CA LYS A 35 1.31 17.10 -8.05
C LYS A 35 0.91 16.74 -6.63
N ASP A 36 1.57 17.34 -5.65
CA ASP A 36 1.33 17.08 -4.22
C ASP A 36 1.42 15.59 -3.84
N GLY A 37 2.32 14.84 -4.51
CA GLY A 37 2.51 13.40 -4.29
C GLY A 37 1.43 12.50 -4.90
N LEU A 38 0.51 13.06 -5.69
CA LEU A 38 -0.58 12.32 -6.33
C LEU A 38 -0.46 12.36 -7.85
N ILE A 39 -1.07 11.38 -8.52
CA ILE A 39 -1.30 11.44 -9.97
C ILE A 39 -2.35 12.51 -10.22
N ASN A 40 -1.92 13.62 -10.81
CA ASN A 40 -2.79 14.76 -11.09
C ASN A 40 -3.59 14.55 -12.39
N GLU A 41 -2.91 14.05 -13.44
CA GLU A 41 -3.51 13.89 -14.76
C GLU A 41 -2.71 12.88 -15.58
N ILE A 42 -3.38 12.15 -16.45
CA ILE A 42 -2.79 11.32 -17.49
C ILE A 42 -3.23 11.88 -18.85
N GLY A 43 -2.28 12.24 -19.72
CA GLY A 43 -2.62 12.87 -20.98
C GLY A 43 -1.44 13.41 -21.75
N LYS A 44 -1.53 14.66 -22.18
CA LYS A 44 -0.51 15.34 -22.96
C LYS A 44 0.14 16.46 -22.16
N ALA A 45 1.43 16.32 -21.93
CA ALA A 45 2.24 17.34 -21.26
C ALA A 45 2.82 18.36 -22.22
N GLY A 46 2.96 19.61 -21.77
CA GLY A 46 3.62 20.63 -22.55
C GLY A 46 3.29 22.06 -22.13
N ASN A 47 3.44 22.95 -23.10
CA ASN A 47 3.09 24.37 -22.97
C ASN A 47 1.76 24.62 -23.71
N PRO A 48 0.66 24.95 -23.00
CA PRO A 48 -0.63 25.20 -23.62
C PRO A 48 -0.65 26.40 -24.57
N ASP A 49 0.27 27.36 -24.39
CA ASP A 49 0.36 28.55 -25.25
C ASP A 49 0.87 28.22 -26.66
N THR A 50 1.59 27.11 -26.80
CA THR A 50 2.26 26.75 -28.06
C THR A 50 1.80 25.42 -28.64
N GLN A 51 1.09 24.60 -27.86
CA GLN A 51 0.65 23.27 -28.27
C GLN A 51 -0.83 23.07 -27.92
N PRO A 52 -1.65 22.57 -28.86
CA PRO A 52 -3.06 22.28 -28.59
C PRO A 52 -3.22 21.02 -27.74
N ASN A 53 -4.32 20.95 -27.01
CA ASN A 53 -4.74 19.80 -26.21
C ASN A 53 -3.77 19.41 -25.07
N VAL A 54 -2.99 20.35 -24.57
CA VAL A 54 -2.19 20.15 -23.37
C VAL A 54 -3.09 20.20 -22.14
N ASN A 55 -3.09 19.12 -21.36
CA ASN A 55 -3.78 19.02 -20.08
C ASN A 55 -2.82 18.89 -18.89
N ILE A 56 -1.54 18.61 -19.14
CA ILE A 56 -0.48 18.58 -18.12
C ILE A 56 0.48 19.72 -18.40
N ILE A 57 0.44 20.74 -17.56
CA ILE A 57 1.24 21.97 -17.79
C ILE A 57 2.63 21.79 -17.22
N ILE A 58 3.64 21.92 -18.09
CA ILE A 58 5.05 21.95 -17.72
C ILE A 58 5.45 23.39 -17.43
N GLY A 59 5.76 23.68 -16.18
CA GLY A 59 6.24 25.00 -15.73
C GLY A 59 7.74 25.04 -15.48
N PRO A 60 8.30 26.21 -15.08
CA PRO A 60 9.74 26.36 -14.82
C PRO A 60 10.26 25.46 -13.69
N GLY A 61 9.40 25.09 -12.74
CA GLY A 61 9.77 24.23 -11.59
C GLY A 61 9.40 22.77 -11.77
N THR A 62 8.88 22.35 -12.92
CA THR A 62 8.48 20.97 -13.16
C THR A 62 9.71 20.09 -13.43
N GLU A 63 9.87 19.03 -12.65
CA GLU A 63 10.81 17.96 -12.93
C GLU A 63 10.32 17.10 -14.10
N ILE A 64 11.22 16.71 -15.01
CA ILE A 64 10.89 15.89 -16.17
C ILE A 64 11.61 14.56 -16.09
N ILE A 65 10.85 13.47 -16.10
CA ILE A 65 11.33 12.09 -16.16
C ILE A 65 11.00 11.54 -17.54
N ALA A 66 12.02 11.12 -18.28
CA ALA A 66 11.84 10.51 -19.60
C ALA A 66 11.30 9.08 -19.46
N GLY A 67 10.12 8.85 -20.02
CA GLY A 67 9.44 7.56 -20.02
C GLY A 67 9.60 6.77 -21.32
N GLU A 68 10.34 7.31 -22.30
CA GLU A 68 10.59 6.64 -23.58
C GLU A 68 11.22 5.26 -23.39
N GLY A 69 10.63 4.26 -24.04
CA GLY A 69 11.11 2.87 -23.97
C GLY A 69 10.78 2.17 -22.63
N LYS A 70 10.01 2.82 -21.76
CA LYS A 70 9.57 2.25 -20.48
C LYS A 70 8.08 1.92 -20.52
N ILE A 71 7.74 0.89 -19.75
CA ILE A 71 6.35 0.51 -19.47
C ILE A 71 6.03 0.96 -18.05
N ILE A 72 4.89 1.64 -17.90
CA ILE A 72 4.38 2.06 -16.58
C ILE A 72 3.11 1.27 -16.29
N THR A 73 3.08 0.69 -15.10
CA THR A 73 1.91 0.02 -14.53
C THR A 73 1.60 0.62 -13.17
N ALA A 74 0.44 0.31 -12.60
CA ALA A 74 0.22 0.51 -11.18
C ALA A 74 1.27 -0.29 -10.38
N GLY A 75 1.69 0.25 -9.25
CA GLY A 75 2.57 -0.46 -8.33
C GLY A 75 1.88 -1.68 -7.73
N GLY A 76 2.66 -2.72 -7.44
CA GLY A 76 2.16 -3.92 -6.80
C GLY A 76 1.68 -3.66 -5.37
N PHE A 77 0.60 -4.33 -4.98
CA PHE A 77 0.10 -4.36 -3.61
C PHE A 77 0.30 -5.77 -3.06
N ASP A 78 1.17 -5.92 -2.06
CA ASP A 78 1.33 -7.17 -1.34
C ASP A 78 0.52 -7.14 -0.05
N SER A 79 -0.52 -7.95 0.02
CA SER A 79 -1.48 -7.97 1.13
C SER A 79 -1.20 -9.05 2.18
N HIS A 80 -0.05 -9.73 2.11
CA HIS A 80 0.29 -10.78 3.06
C HIS A 80 1.78 -10.75 3.44
N ILE A 81 2.17 -9.68 4.13
CA ILE A 81 3.55 -9.46 4.55
C ILE A 81 3.77 -9.90 6.00
N HIS A 82 4.94 -10.48 6.25
CA HIS A 82 5.51 -10.68 7.58
C HIS A 82 6.64 -9.69 7.77
N PHE A 83 6.41 -8.64 8.56
CA PHE A 83 7.41 -7.60 8.83
C PHE A 83 8.48 -8.10 9.80
N ILE A 84 9.54 -8.68 9.26
CA ILE A 84 10.65 -9.28 10.00
C ILE A 84 11.87 -8.37 9.98
N CYS A 85 12.30 -7.93 8.80
CA CYS A 85 13.46 -7.06 8.65
C CYS A 85 13.19 -5.94 7.64
N PRO A 86 13.77 -4.74 7.84
CA PRO A 86 13.50 -3.58 6.99
C PRO A 86 14.04 -3.74 5.56
N GLN A 87 15.02 -4.59 5.33
CA GLN A 87 15.59 -4.83 3.99
C GLN A 87 14.57 -5.38 3.01
N GLN A 88 13.55 -6.10 3.48
CA GLN A 88 12.48 -6.60 2.62
C GLN A 88 11.69 -5.47 1.93
N ILE A 89 11.65 -4.28 2.53
CA ILE A 89 10.96 -3.11 1.95
C ILE A 89 11.69 -2.61 0.71
N ASP A 90 13.01 -2.49 0.79
CA ASP A 90 13.84 -2.08 -0.34
C ASP A 90 13.76 -3.12 -1.48
N ASP A 91 13.84 -4.40 -1.16
CA ASP A 91 13.70 -5.48 -2.14
C ASP A 91 12.32 -5.48 -2.82
N ALA A 92 11.26 -5.26 -2.06
CA ALA A 92 9.91 -5.14 -2.58
C ALA A 92 9.78 -3.95 -3.52
N LEU A 93 10.29 -2.78 -3.12
CA LEU A 93 10.25 -1.56 -3.94
C LEU A 93 11.01 -1.75 -5.27
N HIS A 94 12.20 -2.36 -5.24
CA HIS A 94 12.96 -2.70 -6.45
C HIS A 94 12.25 -3.73 -7.34
N SER A 95 11.33 -4.50 -6.78
CA SER A 95 10.51 -5.47 -7.52
C SER A 95 9.18 -4.89 -8.04
N GLY A 96 8.93 -3.59 -7.82
CA GLY A 96 7.73 -2.90 -8.29
C GLY A 96 6.55 -2.95 -7.31
N ILE A 97 6.75 -3.41 -6.08
CA ILE A 97 5.75 -3.31 -5.00
C ILE A 97 5.80 -1.88 -4.44
N THR A 98 4.66 -1.25 -4.30
CA THR A 98 4.53 0.10 -3.75
C THR A 98 3.69 0.17 -2.48
N THR A 99 3.01 -0.92 -2.15
CA THR A 99 2.20 -1.04 -0.94
C THR A 99 2.39 -2.42 -0.32
N MET A 100 2.66 -2.45 0.98
CA MET A 100 2.79 -3.67 1.76
C MET A 100 1.83 -3.62 2.95
N LEU A 101 0.98 -4.64 3.05
CA LEU A 101 0.07 -4.82 4.18
C LEU A 101 0.37 -6.14 4.88
N GLY A 102 0.55 -6.11 6.17
CA GLY A 102 0.78 -7.34 6.92
C GLY A 102 1.04 -7.11 8.40
N GLY A 103 1.52 -8.13 9.06
CA GLY A 103 1.82 -8.11 10.48
C GLY A 103 3.27 -8.43 10.81
N GLY A 104 3.63 -8.13 12.04
CA GLY A 104 4.97 -8.32 12.58
C GLY A 104 5.44 -7.11 13.36
N THR A 105 6.54 -7.26 14.07
CA THR A 105 7.11 -6.22 14.93
C THR A 105 8.58 -5.94 14.60
N GLY A 106 8.99 -6.30 13.38
CA GLY A 106 10.35 -6.12 12.90
C GLY A 106 11.36 -7.02 13.62
N PRO A 107 12.66 -6.71 13.56
CA PRO A 107 13.74 -7.55 14.08
C PRO A 107 13.65 -7.82 15.58
N ALA A 108 13.05 -6.92 16.36
CA ALA A 108 13.01 -7.01 17.84
C ALA A 108 12.23 -8.26 18.33
N HIS A 109 11.13 -8.59 17.66
CA HIS A 109 10.26 -9.71 18.00
C HIS A 109 9.81 -10.52 16.78
N GLY A 110 10.59 -10.49 15.70
CA GLY A 110 10.22 -11.06 14.42
C GLY A 110 9.68 -12.49 14.46
N THR A 111 10.25 -13.36 15.29
CA THR A 111 9.82 -14.76 15.43
C THR A 111 8.59 -14.94 16.33
N LEU A 112 8.28 -13.99 17.20
CA LEU A 112 7.17 -14.09 18.14
C LEU A 112 5.88 -13.47 17.58
N ALA A 113 6.00 -12.45 16.73
CA ALA A 113 4.88 -11.69 16.20
C ALA A 113 4.97 -11.48 14.68
N THR A 114 5.54 -12.44 13.97
CA THR A 114 5.77 -12.33 12.51
C THR A 114 4.49 -12.22 11.68
N THR A 115 3.39 -12.72 12.20
CA THR A 115 2.12 -12.79 11.48
C THR A 115 1.17 -11.64 11.83
N VAL A 116 1.41 -10.97 12.97
CA VAL A 116 0.54 -9.93 13.51
C VAL A 116 1.36 -8.81 14.17
N THR A 117 0.77 -7.63 14.24
CA THR A 117 1.27 -6.52 15.06
C THR A 117 0.33 -6.37 16.25
N PRO A 118 0.58 -7.05 17.39
CA PRO A 118 -0.43 -7.27 18.41
C PRO A 118 -0.55 -6.09 19.38
N GLY A 119 -1.73 -5.52 19.47
CA GLY A 119 -2.08 -4.49 20.44
C GLY A 119 -1.63 -3.08 20.06
N PRO A 120 -2.25 -2.06 20.67
CA PRO A 120 -2.08 -0.66 20.33
C PRO A 120 -0.63 -0.19 20.33
N TRP A 121 0.13 -0.54 21.36
CA TRP A 121 1.51 -0.10 21.50
C TRP A 121 2.40 -0.54 20.32
N HIS A 122 2.29 -1.82 19.91
CA HIS A 122 3.09 -2.33 18.78
C HIS A 122 2.67 -1.68 17.46
N ILE A 123 1.37 -1.49 17.25
CA ILE A 123 0.84 -0.84 16.04
C ILE A 123 1.38 0.59 15.94
N GLU A 124 1.29 1.38 17.01
CA GLU A 124 1.84 2.73 17.03
C GLU A 124 3.36 2.77 16.78
N ARG A 125 4.13 1.83 17.34
CA ARG A 125 5.59 1.76 17.10
C ARG A 125 5.90 1.39 15.65
N MET A 126 5.15 0.45 15.05
CA MET A 126 5.32 0.08 13.66
C MET A 126 4.94 1.21 12.71
N ILE A 127 3.86 1.93 12.98
CA ILE A 127 3.47 3.13 12.20
C ILE A 127 4.57 4.18 12.28
N GLN A 128 5.13 4.46 13.47
CA GLN A 128 6.24 5.41 13.62
C GLN A 128 7.50 4.98 12.86
N SER A 129 7.78 3.68 12.83
CA SER A 129 8.92 3.15 12.05
C SER A 129 8.73 3.29 10.55
N ALA A 130 7.48 3.33 10.09
CA ALA A 130 7.15 3.45 8.67
C ALA A 130 7.59 4.78 8.04
N ASP A 131 7.70 5.85 8.83
CA ASP A 131 8.13 7.17 8.35
C ASP A 131 9.52 7.17 7.72
N ALA A 132 10.33 6.16 7.99
CA ALA A 132 11.68 6.04 7.43
C ALA A 132 11.71 5.49 6.00
N PHE A 133 10.60 5.02 5.46
CA PHE A 133 10.55 4.28 4.19
C PHE A 133 9.69 4.96 3.13
N SER A 134 10.17 4.92 1.89
CA SER A 134 9.44 5.41 0.71
C SER A 134 8.48 4.34 0.16
N MET A 135 7.64 3.77 1.00
CA MET A 135 6.70 2.69 0.71
C MET A 135 5.39 2.96 1.45
N ASN A 136 4.26 2.61 0.86
CA ASN A 136 3.01 2.57 1.61
C ASN A 136 3.02 1.34 2.51
N LEU A 137 3.02 1.54 3.81
CA LEU A 137 3.06 0.46 4.80
C LEU A 137 1.79 0.46 5.64
N ALA A 138 1.17 -0.70 5.78
CA ALA A 138 -0.04 -0.91 6.54
C ALA A 138 0.12 -2.13 7.46
N PHE A 139 -0.39 -2.03 8.70
CA PHE A 139 -0.12 -3.03 9.73
C PHE A 139 -1.39 -3.75 10.14
N ALA A 140 -1.27 -5.09 10.22
CA ALA A 140 -2.34 -5.98 10.64
C ALA A 140 -2.28 -6.24 12.13
N GLY A 141 -3.36 -5.89 12.82
CA GLY A 141 -3.56 -6.25 14.22
C GLY A 141 -3.81 -7.75 14.40
N LYS A 142 -3.72 -8.24 15.63
CA LYS A 142 -4.03 -9.63 15.97
C LYS A 142 -5.54 -9.85 15.97
N GLY A 143 -6.05 -10.62 15.00
CA GLY A 143 -7.47 -10.93 14.86
C GLY A 143 -8.01 -11.98 15.85
N ASN A 144 -7.13 -12.83 16.39
CA ASN A 144 -7.51 -13.86 17.35
C ASN A 144 -7.82 -13.25 18.71
N SER A 145 -9.08 -13.00 18.96
CA SER A 145 -9.60 -12.47 20.22
C SER A 145 -10.95 -13.11 20.56
N SER A 146 -11.19 -13.36 21.84
CA SER A 146 -12.48 -13.82 22.34
C SER A 146 -13.48 -12.68 22.57
N LEU A 147 -13.03 -11.43 22.53
CA LEU A 147 -13.89 -10.25 22.75
C LEU A 147 -13.57 -9.17 21.70
N PRO A 148 -14.59 -8.46 21.19
CA PRO A 148 -14.43 -7.43 20.17
C PRO A 148 -13.58 -6.24 20.64
N ASN A 149 -13.68 -5.81 21.88
CA ASN A 149 -12.96 -4.64 22.40
C ASN A 149 -11.46 -4.66 22.13
N ALA A 150 -10.82 -5.84 22.27
CA ALA A 150 -9.37 -5.97 22.01
C ALA A 150 -9.03 -5.83 20.53
N LEU A 151 -9.97 -6.04 19.63
CA LEU A 151 -9.83 -5.80 18.19
C LEU A 151 -10.05 -4.32 17.88
N GLU A 152 -11.07 -3.71 18.46
CA GLU A 152 -11.38 -2.29 18.29
C GLU A 152 -10.24 -1.38 18.74
N GLU A 153 -9.63 -1.69 19.90
CA GLU A 153 -8.44 -0.95 20.39
C GLU A 153 -7.29 -0.94 19.37
N GLN A 154 -7.09 -2.03 18.65
CA GLN A 154 -6.06 -2.12 17.63
C GLN A 154 -6.43 -1.30 16.39
N VAL A 155 -7.68 -1.32 15.98
CA VAL A 155 -8.17 -0.49 14.86
C VAL A 155 -8.04 0.99 15.18
N ILE A 156 -8.44 1.40 16.39
CA ILE A 156 -8.31 2.79 16.87
C ILE A 156 -6.84 3.22 16.90
N ALA A 157 -5.92 2.32 17.22
CA ALA A 157 -4.49 2.58 17.20
C ALA A 157 -3.88 2.66 15.80
N GLY A 158 -4.66 2.36 14.75
CA GLY A 158 -4.27 2.48 13.35
C GLY A 158 -4.02 1.15 12.62
N ALA A 159 -4.47 0.02 13.16
CA ALA A 159 -4.46 -1.23 12.39
C ALA A 159 -5.31 -1.08 11.13
N SER A 160 -4.75 -1.43 9.98
CA SER A 160 -5.43 -1.36 8.69
C SER A 160 -6.14 -2.65 8.31
N SER A 161 -5.94 -3.68 9.09
CA SER A 161 -6.53 -5.02 8.92
C SER A 161 -6.39 -5.82 10.22
N LEU A 162 -7.08 -6.94 10.28
CA LEU A 162 -6.95 -7.92 11.35
C LEU A 162 -6.50 -9.25 10.77
N LYS A 163 -5.50 -9.87 11.40
CA LYS A 163 -4.93 -11.16 10.97
C LYS A 163 -5.31 -12.26 11.95
N LEU A 164 -5.94 -13.29 11.43
CA LEU A 164 -6.19 -14.55 12.09
C LEU A 164 -5.10 -15.57 11.73
N HIS A 165 -4.67 -16.36 12.70
CA HIS A 165 -3.69 -17.43 12.50
C HIS A 165 -4.04 -18.61 13.42
N GLU A 166 -3.97 -19.83 12.91
CA GLU A 166 -4.33 -21.05 13.66
C GLU A 166 -3.51 -21.23 14.94
N ASP A 167 -2.23 -20.89 14.93
CA ASP A 167 -1.35 -20.96 16.10
C ASP A 167 -1.87 -20.15 17.32
N TRP A 168 -2.73 -19.17 17.07
CA TRP A 168 -3.29 -18.29 18.09
C TRP A 168 -4.69 -18.71 18.55
N GLY A 169 -5.20 -19.86 18.05
CA GLY A 169 -6.53 -20.35 18.38
C GLY A 169 -7.63 -19.70 17.54
N THR A 170 -7.69 -20.04 16.26
CA THR A 170 -8.73 -19.55 15.33
C THR A 170 -9.96 -20.41 15.42
N THR A 171 -10.80 -20.17 16.43
CA THR A 171 -12.10 -20.79 16.61
C THR A 171 -13.16 -20.07 15.77
N PRO A 172 -14.31 -20.71 15.47
CA PRO A 172 -15.44 -20.03 14.82
C PRO A 172 -15.87 -18.73 15.53
N ALA A 173 -15.84 -18.69 16.86
CA ALA A 173 -16.16 -17.50 17.63
C ALA A 173 -15.11 -16.39 17.47
N ALA A 174 -13.83 -16.73 17.37
CA ALA A 174 -12.77 -15.74 17.11
C ALA A 174 -12.88 -15.17 15.69
N ILE A 175 -13.22 -16.00 14.71
CA ILE A 175 -13.47 -15.57 13.33
C ILE A 175 -14.69 -14.62 13.29
N ASP A 176 -15.79 -14.99 13.92
CA ASP A 176 -17.01 -14.19 13.96
C ASP A 176 -16.76 -12.80 14.60
N ASN A 177 -16.10 -12.76 15.75
CA ASN A 177 -15.69 -11.50 16.38
C ASN A 177 -14.84 -10.64 15.46
N CYS A 178 -13.87 -11.26 14.79
CA CYS A 178 -12.95 -10.56 13.90
C CYS A 178 -13.68 -9.97 12.68
N LEU A 179 -14.57 -10.74 12.06
CA LEU A 179 -15.36 -10.31 10.91
C LEU A 179 -16.34 -9.18 11.29
N ASN A 180 -17.01 -9.28 12.43
CA ASN A 180 -17.94 -8.24 12.89
C ASN A 180 -17.21 -6.90 13.11
N VAL A 181 -16.08 -6.91 13.82
CA VAL A 181 -15.30 -5.67 14.03
C VAL A 181 -14.76 -5.13 12.70
N ALA A 182 -14.32 -6.01 11.82
CA ALA A 182 -13.81 -5.59 10.51
C ALA A 182 -14.93 -4.97 9.65
N ASP A 183 -16.14 -5.49 9.69
CA ASP A 183 -17.31 -4.95 8.99
C ASP A 183 -17.71 -3.58 9.55
N ASP A 184 -17.74 -3.44 10.88
CA ASP A 184 -18.05 -2.17 11.55
C ASP A 184 -17.06 -1.04 11.25
N HIS A 185 -15.80 -1.37 10.98
CA HIS A 185 -14.72 -0.43 10.71
C HIS A 185 -14.27 -0.37 9.26
N ASP A 186 -14.91 -1.11 8.36
CA ASP A 186 -14.56 -1.21 6.93
C ASP A 186 -13.09 -1.52 6.69
N ILE A 187 -12.57 -2.54 7.38
CA ILE A 187 -11.20 -3.02 7.26
C ILE A 187 -11.14 -4.48 6.83
N GLN A 188 -9.99 -4.89 6.32
CA GLN A 188 -9.78 -6.25 5.81
C GLN A 188 -9.50 -7.24 6.93
N VAL A 189 -9.97 -8.48 6.76
CA VAL A 189 -9.54 -9.65 7.54
C VAL A 189 -8.65 -10.53 6.68
N MET A 190 -7.53 -10.96 7.23
CA MET A 190 -6.63 -11.95 6.65
C MET A 190 -6.58 -13.18 7.54
N ILE A 191 -6.52 -14.35 6.94
CA ILE A 191 -6.38 -15.59 7.68
C ILE A 191 -5.24 -16.43 7.12
N HIS A 192 -4.41 -16.97 8.02
CA HIS A 192 -3.55 -18.10 7.74
C HIS A 192 -4.25 -19.36 8.23
N THR A 193 -4.55 -20.25 7.32
CA THR A 193 -5.17 -21.54 7.62
C THR A 193 -4.12 -22.65 7.55
N ASP A 194 -4.38 -23.77 8.16
CA ASP A 194 -3.61 -25.02 7.98
C ASP A 194 -3.91 -25.58 6.58
N THR A 195 -3.29 -24.94 5.59
CA THR A 195 -3.71 -25.05 4.20
C THR A 195 -3.00 -26.11 3.41
N LEU A 196 -1.87 -26.58 3.87
CA LEU A 196 -1.05 -27.50 3.06
C LEU A 196 -1.40 -28.95 3.34
N ASN A 197 -2.57 -29.18 3.92
CA ASN A 197 -3.06 -30.52 4.21
C ASN A 197 -2.11 -31.36 5.06
N GLU A 198 -1.43 -30.74 5.96
CA GLU A 198 -0.63 -31.48 6.94
C GLU A 198 -1.53 -32.45 7.72
N SER A 199 -2.79 -32.08 7.92
CA SER A 199 -3.83 -32.93 8.47
C SER A 199 -4.57 -33.78 7.42
N GLY A 200 -4.43 -33.47 6.13
CA GLY A 200 -5.10 -34.19 5.04
C GLY A 200 -6.58 -33.89 4.85
N PHE A 201 -7.15 -32.92 5.54
CA PHE A 201 -8.57 -32.58 5.46
C PHE A 201 -8.80 -31.12 5.06
N VAL A 202 -9.65 -30.94 4.06
CA VAL A 202 -10.13 -29.64 3.59
C VAL A 202 -11.54 -29.35 4.14
N GLU A 203 -12.05 -30.21 5.01
CA GLU A 203 -13.41 -30.15 5.49
C GLU A 203 -13.45 -29.55 6.90
N SER A 204 -13.52 -28.23 6.99
CA SER A 204 -14.13 -27.51 8.12
C SER A 204 -14.05 -26.02 7.92
#